data_25e84fcb0e94773c4760dea357fd5c61
#
_entry.id   25e84fcb0e94773c4760dea357fd5c61
#
_cell.length_a   1.000
_cell.length_b   1.000
_cell.length_c   1.000
_cell.angle_alpha   90.00
_cell.angle_beta   90.00
_cell.angle_gamma   90.00
#
_symmetry.space_group_name_H-M   'P 1'
#
loop_
_entity.id
_entity.type
_entity.pdbx_description
1 polymer ?
#
loop_
_entity_poly.entity_id
_entity_poly.type
_entity_poly.pdbx_seq_one_letter_code
_entity_poly.pdbx_strand_id
1 'polypeptide(L)'
;MRILISNDDGYFAPGLACLAEHLGKIAEVVVVAPERDRSGASNSLTLDRPLKLRQAANGFYYVNGTPTDCVHLAVTGMLDRQPDMVVSGINAGANMGDDTIYSGTVAAATEGFLLGIPALAVSLNGQTLANYETAARVATDLVQRFAKQTHSHPWLLNVNVPDVPHDKLQGIAVTRLGKRHKAEPVVKASNPHGETVYWIGAAGKAQDAGEGTDFHAIAQQQVSVTPLQIDLTQYSQLDAVRGWLKDQ
;
A
#
# COMPACT_ATOMS: atom_id res chain seq x y z
N MET A 1 -19.10 11.06 -4.43
CA MET A 1 -18.16 9.99 -3.99
C MET A 1 -17.36 10.52 -2.83
N ARG A 2 -17.18 9.73 -1.75
CA ARG A 2 -16.31 10.03 -0.61
C ARG A 2 -15.12 9.05 -0.63
N ILE A 3 -13.91 9.55 -0.53
CA ILE A 3 -12.68 8.74 -0.53
C ILE A 3 -12.00 8.89 0.84
N LEU A 4 -11.68 7.76 1.48
CA LEU A 4 -10.79 7.72 2.62
C LEU A 4 -9.35 7.57 2.12
N ILE A 5 -8.47 8.48 2.51
CA ILE A 5 -7.04 8.42 2.20
C ILE A 5 -6.25 8.08 3.47
N SER A 6 -5.29 7.17 3.34
CA SER A 6 -4.31 6.82 4.38
C SER A 6 -2.92 6.65 3.75
N ASN A 7 -1.91 6.35 4.57
CA ASN A 7 -0.55 5.97 4.15
C ASN A 7 0.19 5.30 5.32
N ASP A 8 1.47 5.00 5.15
CA ASP A 8 2.38 4.57 6.22
C ASP A 8 3.52 5.57 6.49
N ASP A 9 3.80 6.50 5.59
CA ASP A 9 4.81 7.55 5.77
C ASP A 9 4.43 8.62 6.83
N GLY A 10 3.16 8.64 7.26
CA GLY A 10 2.61 9.59 8.24
C GLY A 10 1.81 10.74 7.61
N TYR A 11 1.00 11.42 8.46
CA TYR A 11 0.03 12.44 8.02
C TYR A 11 0.67 13.70 7.40
N PHE A 12 1.96 13.92 7.59
CA PHE A 12 2.72 15.05 7.05
C PHE A 12 3.48 14.73 5.77
N ALA A 13 3.39 13.49 5.28
CA ALA A 13 4.14 13.05 4.10
C ALA A 13 3.71 13.80 2.82
N PRO A 14 4.67 14.21 1.97
CA PRO A 14 4.36 14.96 0.75
C PRO A 14 3.52 14.16 -0.24
N GLY A 15 3.73 12.84 -0.32
CA GLY A 15 2.92 11.95 -1.17
C GLY A 15 1.46 11.92 -0.77
N LEU A 16 1.17 11.90 0.55
CA LEU A 16 -0.20 11.95 1.08
C LEU A 16 -0.88 13.28 0.74
N ALA A 17 -0.17 14.40 0.95
CA ALA A 17 -0.70 15.72 0.65
C ALA A 17 -1.00 15.89 -0.84
N CYS A 18 -0.10 15.46 -1.71
CA CYS A 18 -0.27 15.48 -3.16
C CYS A 18 -1.47 14.63 -3.61
N LEU A 19 -1.64 13.42 -3.05
CA LEU A 19 -2.77 12.54 -3.33
C LEU A 19 -4.10 13.19 -2.91
N ALA A 20 -4.14 13.74 -1.70
CA ALA A 20 -5.35 14.39 -1.15
C ALA A 20 -5.75 15.61 -2.00
N GLU A 21 -4.79 16.43 -2.44
CA GLU A 21 -5.06 17.57 -3.33
C GLU A 21 -5.68 17.13 -4.66
N HIS A 22 -5.11 16.09 -5.29
CA HIS A 22 -5.58 15.63 -6.61
C HIS A 22 -6.96 14.96 -6.53
N LEU A 23 -7.17 14.07 -5.56
CA LEU A 23 -8.45 13.40 -5.37
C LEU A 23 -9.53 14.37 -4.86
N GLY A 24 -9.17 15.40 -4.11
CA GLY A 24 -10.07 16.45 -3.67
C GLY A 24 -10.70 17.27 -4.81
N LYS A 25 -10.11 17.24 -6.02
CA LYS A 25 -10.70 17.88 -7.22
C LYS A 25 -11.87 17.09 -7.80
N ILE A 26 -12.02 15.80 -7.45
CA ILE A 26 -13.04 14.91 -8.03
C ILE A 26 -13.97 14.27 -7.01
N ALA A 27 -13.65 14.34 -5.71
CA ALA A 27 -14.40 13.67 -4.66
C ALA A 27 -14.29 14.43 -3.33
N GLU A 28 -15.20 14.12 -2.39
CA GLU A 28 -15.04 14.44 -0.98
C GLU A 28 -13.92 13.55 -0.40
N VAL A 29 -12.90 14.17 0.18
CA VAL A 29 -11.73 13.45 0.72
C VAL A 29 -11.70 13.57 2.24
N VAL A 30 -11.51 12.46 2.92
CA VAL A 30 -11.15 12.39 4.34
C VAL A 30 -9.79 11.72 4.46
N VAL A 31 -8.86 12.36 5.17
CA VAL A 31 -7.51 11.82 5.40
C VAL A 31 -7.40 11.36 6.84
N VAL A 32 -7.04 10.09 7.04
CA VAL A 32 -6.71 9.52 8.35
C VAL A 32 -5.44 8.70 8.21
N ALA A 33 -4.35 9.16 8.81
CA ALA A 33 -3.02 8.58 8.62
C ALA A 33 -2.28 8.41 9.96
N PRO A 34 -1.19 7.63 10.03
CA PRO A 34 -0.38 7.52 11.25
C PRO A 34 0.25 8.86 11.65
N GLU A 35 0.46 9.05 12.96
CA GLU A 35 1.13 10.25 13.51
C GLU A 35 2.59 10.38 13.07
N ARG A 36 3.22 9.29 12.64
CA ARG A 36 4.61 9.19 12.20
C ARG A 36 4.78 8.07 11.19
N ASP A 37 5.96 7.97 10.61
CA ASP A 37 6.36 6.86 9.75
C ASP A 37 6.17 5.49 10.45
N ARG A 38 5.52 4.57 9.74
CA ARG A 38 5.20 3.20 10.13
C ARG A 38 5.63 2.21 9.03
N SER A 39 6.67 2.52 8.28
CA SER A 39 7.22 1.63 7.26
C SER A 39 7.48 0.22 7.83
N GLY A 40 7.09 -0.81 7.11
CA GLY A 40 7.21 -2.21 7.55
C GLY A 40 6.18 -2.65 8.60
N ALA A 41 5.14 -1.86 8.88
CA ALA A 41 4.11 -2.22 9.86
C ALA A 41 3.26 -3.43 9.45
N SER A 42 3.19 -3.75 8.15
CA SER A 42 2.35 -4.85 7.65
C SER A 42 0.87 -4.72 8.08
N ASN A 43 0.08 -5.79 7.95
CA ASN A 43 -1.33 -5.82 8.34
C ASN A 43 -1.50 -6.00 9.87
N SER A 44 -0.99 -5.05 10.67
CA SER A 44 -1.04 -5.15 12.12
C SER A 44 -2.05 -4.19 12.75
N LEU A 45 -2.81 -4.69 13.72
CA LEU A 45 -3.73 -3.92 14.58
C LEU A 45 -3.10 -3.67 15.94
N THR A 46 -3.33 -2.48 16.50
CA THR A 46 -2.93 -2.12 17.86
C THR A 46 -4.00 -2.58 18.84
N LEU A 47 -3.75 -3.70 19.54
CA LEU A 47 -4.69 -4.29 20.49
C LEU A 47 -4.27 -4.13 21.96
N ASP A 48 -3.05 -3.63 22.20
CA ASP A 48 -2.43 -3.52 23.54
C ASP A 48 -2.70 -2.18 24.24
N ARG A 49 -3.25 -1.18 23.54
CA ARG A 49 -3.52 0.15 24.04
C ARG A 49 -4.61 0.87 23.25
N PRO A 50 -5.27 1.90 23.82
CA PRO A 50 -6.24 2.71 23.10
C PRO A 50 -5.57 3.59 22.04
N LEU A 51 -6.25 3.74 20.90
CA LEU A 51 -5.91 4.68 19.84
C LEU A 51 -6.39 6.10 20.20
N LYS A 52 -5.59 7.10 19.79
CA LYS A 52 -5.92 8.51 19.92
C LYS A 52 -6.04 9.14 18.54
N LEU A 53 -7.23 9.62 18.21
CA LEU A 53 -7.49 10.38 17.00
C LEU A 53 -7.30 11.87 17.28
N ARG A 54 -6.56 12.57 16.43
CA ARG A 54 -6.33 14.01 16.48
C ARG A 54 -6.46 14.61 15.08
N GLN A 55 -6.67 15.93 15.02
CA GLN A 55 -6.73 16.67 13.77
C GLN A 55 -5.59 17.68 13.70
N ALA A 56 -4.89 17.71 12.58
CA ALA A 56 -3.84 18.65 12.27
C ALA A 56 -4.41 19.96 11.69
N ALA A 57 -3.59 21.02 11.65
CA ALA A 57 -4.00 22.34 11.16
C ALA A 57 -4.45 22.34 9.69
N ASN A 58 -3.97 21.42 8.89
CA ASN A 58 -4.38 21.23 7.49
C ASN A 58 -5.70 20.44 7.33
N GLY A 59 -6.35 20.08 8.43
CA GLY A 59 -7.60 19.32 8.44
C GLY A 59 -7.44 17.80 8.39
N PHE A 60 -6.22 17.27 8.19
CA PHE A 60 -5.97 15.83 8.20
C PHE A 60 -6.08 15.27 9.62
N TYR A 61 -6.67 14.09 9.73
CA TYR A 61 -6.68 13.34 10.99
C TYR A 61 -5.46 12.43 11.07
N TYR A 62 -4.97 12.24 12.29
CA TYR A 62 -3.87 11.32 12.55
C TYR A 62 -4.08 10.49 13.82
N VAL A 63 -3.52 9.29 13.81
CA VAL A 63 -3.68 8.27 14.86
C VAL A 63 -2.32 7.79 15.33
N ASN A 64 -2.17 7.54 16.64
CA ASN A 64 -0.97 6.93 17.23
C ASN A 64 -0.90 5.40 17.01
N GLY A 65 -1.37 4.95 15.86
CA GLY A 65 -1.49 3.55 15.46
C GLY A 65 -0.75 3.21 14.17
N THR A 66 -1.09 2.07 13.60
CA THR A 66 -0.63 1.58 12.30
C THR A 66 -1.47 2.15 11.15
N PRO A 67 -1.07 1.99 9.89
CA PRO A 67 -1.92 2.31 8.73
C PRO A 67 -3.25 1.55 8.73
N THR A 68 -3.22 0.27 9.11
CA THR A 68 -4.42 -0.58 9.29
C THR A 68 -5.36 0.02 10.34
N ASP A 69 -4.82 0.42 11.51
CA ASP A 69 -5.62 1.08 12.57
C ASP A 69 -6.30 2.36 12.09
N CYS A 70 -5.62 3.14 11.25
CA CYS A 70 -6.16 4.40 10.71
C CYS A 70 -7.40 4.15 9.87
N VAL A 71 -7.35 3.18 8.95
CA VAL A 71 -8.48 2.81 8.11
C VAL A 71 -9.58 2.16 8.92
N HIS A 72 -9.24 1.21 9.80
CA HIS A 72 -10.20 0.53 10.67
C HIS A 72 -10.99 1.53 11.52
N LEU A 73 -10.29 2.40 12.25
CA LEU A 73 -10.91 3.42 13.09
C LEU A 73 -11.77 4.39 12.28
N ALA A 74 -11.29 4.83 11.12
CA ALA A 74 -12.04 5.75 10.28
C ALA A 74 -13.38 5.15 9.83
N VAL A 75 -13.37 3.91 9.34
CA VAL A 75 -14.54 3.25 8.75
C VAL A 75 -15.52 2.77 9.83
N THR A 76 -15.01 2.25 10.94
CA THR A 76 -15.86 1.59 11.95
C THR A 76 -16.27 2.50 13.11
N GLY A 77 -15.60 3.66 13.29
CA GLY A 77 -15.81 4.49 14.47
C GLY A 77 -15.89 6.01 14.25
N MET A 78 -15.32 6.53 13.15
CA MET A 78 -15.22 7.98 12.97
C MET A 78 -16.20 8.54 11.92
N LEU A 79 -16.32 7.85 10.78
CA LEU A 79 -17.12 8.34 9.66
C LEU A 79 -18.62 8.07 9.90
N ASP A 80 -19.45 9.05 9.56
CA ASP A 80 -20.92 8.95 9.63
C ASP A 80 -21.53 8.02 8.57
N ARG A 81 -20.81 7.82 7.47
CA ARG A 81 -21.11 6.85 6.41
C ARG A 81 -19.83 6.25 5.85
N GLN A 82 -19.92 5.04 5.35
CA GLN A 82 -18.77 4.38 4.71
C GLN A 82 -18.27 5.20 3.52
N PRO A 83 -16.95 5.25 3.29
CA PRO A 83 -16.39 5.81 2.07
C PRO A 83 -16.69 4.87 0.89
N ASP A 84 -16.76 5.45 -0.30
CA ASP A 84 -16.97 4.69 -1.53
C ASP A 84 -15.68 4.00 -2.00
N MET A 85 -14.52 4.46 -1.51
CA MET A 85 -13.20 3.88 -1.84
C MET A 85 -12.18 4.25 -0.75
N VAL A 86 -11.21 3.36 -0.54
CA VAL A 86 -9.98 3.63 0.22
C VAL A 86 -8.81 3.78 -0.75
N VAL A 87 -8.03 4.85 -0.63
CA VAL A 87 -6.80 5.05 -1.40
C VAL A 87 -5.65 5.26 -0.42
N SER A 88 -4.70 4.35 -0.41
CA SER A 88 -3.52 4.43 0.45
C SER A 88 -2.29 4.87 -0.35
N GLY A 89 -1.58 5.88 0.14
CA GLY A 89 -0.36 6.41 -0.50
C GLY A 89 -0.32 7.95 -0.49
N ILE A 90 0.52 8.54 -1.33
CA ILE A 90 1.48 7.90 -2.25
C ILE A 90 2.74 7.54 -1.46
N ASN A 91 3.07 6.25 -1.42
CA ASN A 91 4.23 5.75 -0.71
C ASN A 91 5.55 6.25 -1.32
N ALA A 92 6.49 6.61 -0.46
CA ALA A 92 7.85 6.97 -0.82
C ALA A 92 8.70 5.72 -1.07
N GLY A 93 8.53 5.09 -2.22
CA GLY A 93 9.19 3.84 -2.61
C GLY A 93 8.20 2.81 -3.14
N ALA A 94 8.70 1.82 -3.88
CA ALA A 94 7.88 0.79 -4.48
C ALA A 94 7.42 -0.27 -3.47
N ASN A 95 6.23 -0.83 -3.72
CA ASN A 95 5.72 -2.02 -3.04
C ASN A 95 5.49 -3.11 -4.11
N MET A 96 6.52 -3.90 -4.42
CA MET A 96 6.52 -4.87 -5.51
C MET A 96 6.93 -6.26 -5.03
N GLY A 97 6.44 -7.29 -5.74
CA GLY A 97 6.73 -8.67 -5.42
C GLY A 97 6.37 -9.04 -3.99
N ASP A 98 7.21 -9.84 -3.36
CA ASP A 98 6.99 -10.32 -1.98
C ASP A 98 7.00 -9.19 -0.93
N ASP A 99 7.56 -8.01 -1.23
CA ASP A 99 7.60 -6.89 -0.29
C ASP A 99 6.22 -6.35 0.04
N THR A 100 5.21 -6.59 -0.82
CA THR A 100 3.81 -6.21 -0.56
C THR A 100 3.29 -6.72 0.78
N ILE A 101 3.78 -7.87 1.25
CA ILE A 101 3.38 -8.48 2.53
C ILE A 101 3.78 -7.60 3.72
N TYR A 102 4.90 -6.88 3.62
CA TYR A 102 5.43 -6.03 4.70
C TYR A 102 4.96 -4.58 4.61
N SER A 103 4.36 -4.19 3.49
CA SER A 103 3.97 -2.80 3.20
C SER A 103 2.82 -2.31 4.08
N GLY A 104 3.03 -1.20 4.78
CA GLY A 104 1.96 -0.50 5.49
C GLY A 104 0.98 0.20 4.54
N THR A 105 1.45 0.67 3.39
CA THR A 105 0.60 1.26 2.34
C THR A 105 -0.38 0.21 1.79
N VAL A 106 0.12 -0.99 1.46
CA VAL A 106 -0.74 -2.11 1.00
C VAL A 106 -1.66 -2.55 2.12
N ALA A 107 -1.19 -2.58 3.37
CA ALA A 107 -1.97 -2.96 4.54
C ALA A 107 -3.19 -2.04 4.78
N ALA A 108 -3.03 -0.73 4.65
CA ALA A 108 -4.15 0.22 4.76
C ALA A 108 -5.21 -0.01 3.67
N ALA A 109 -4.78 -0.26 2.42
CA ALA A 109 -5.70 -0.61 1.34
C ALA A 109 -6.38 -1.97 1.60
N THR A 110 -5.62 -2.96 2.10
CA THR A 110 -6.14 -4.29 2.47
C THR A 110 -7.23 -4.18 3.54
N GLU A 111 -7.04 -3.34 4.55
CA GLU A 111 -8.06 -3.13 5.59
C GLU A 111 -9.37 -2.58 4.99
N GLY A 112 -9.28 -1.60 4.09
CA GLY A 112 -10.44 -1.10 3.38
C GLY A 112 -11.18 -2.20 2.61
N PHE A 113 -10.42 -3.04 1.91
CA PHE A 113 -10.97 -4.18 1.17
C PHE A 113 -11.63 -5.22 2.09
N LEU A 114 -11.03 -5.55 3.24
CA LEU A 114 -11.60 -6.46 4.25
C LEU A 114 -12.91 -5.93 4.82
N LEU A 115 -13.05 -4.62 4.91
CA LEU A 115 -14.28 -3.94 5.32
C LEU A 115 -15.31 -3.80 4.18
N GLY A 116 -15.08 -4.43 3.03
CA GLY A 116 -15.99 -4.47 1.89
C GLY A 116 -15.91 -3.25 0.96
N ILE A 117 -14.86 -2.43 1.09
CA ILE A 117 -14.68 -1.18 0.34
C ILE A 117 -13.61 -1.39 -0.73
N PRO A 118 -13.82 -0.99 -1.99
CA PRO A 118 -12.79 -1.00 -3.02
C PRO A 118 -11.57 -0.20 -2.58
N ALA A 119 -10.37 -0.73 -2.83
CA ALA A 119 -9.16 -0.10 -2.33
C ALA A 119 -7.99 -0.10 -3.33
N LEU A 120 -7.21 1.00 -3.32
CA LEU A 120 -5.98 1.18 -4.07
C LEU A 120 -4.82 1.46 -3.11
N ALA A 121 -3.71 0.75 -3.30
CA ALA A 121 -2.41 1.11 -2.74
C ALA A 121 -1.57 1.74 -3.85
N VAL A 122 -1.04 2.94 -3.64
CA VAL A 122 -0.31 3.72 -4.66
C VAL A 122 1.09 4.03 -4.16
N SER A 123 2.09 3.65 -4.94
CA SER A 123 3.51 3.79 -4.61
C SER A 123 4.28 4.44 -5.75
N LEU A 124 5.20 5.36 -5.42
CA LEU A 124 6.11 6.00 -6.37
C LEU A 124 7.46 5.28 -6.34
N ASN A 125 7.86 4.68 -7.46
CA ASN A 125 9.11 3.93 -7.57
C ASN A 125 10.22 4.80 -8.16
N GLY A 126 11.13 5.29 -7.33
CA GLY A 126 12.29 6.05 -7.75
C GLY A 126 13.25 6.33 -6.59
N GLN A 127 14.41 6.87 -6.92
CA GLN A 127 15.40 7.29 -5.93
C GLN A 127 15.20 8.75 -5.49
N THR A 128 14.74 9.60 -6.40
CA THR A 128 14.58 11.05 -6.18
C THR A 128 13.22 11.39 -5.58
N LEU A 129 12.21 10.56 -5.84
CA LEU A 129 10.82 10.77 -5.46
C LEU A 129 10.30 12.17 -5.85
N ALA A 130 10.68 12.63 -7.06
CA ALA A 130 10.39 13.98 -7.52
C ALA A 130 8.99 14.12 -8.16
N ASN A 131 8.39 13.01 -8.62
CA ASN A 131 7.19 13.04 -9.45
C ASN A 131 5.93 12.51 -8.74
N TYR A 132 5.68 12.90 -7.48
CA TYR A 132 4.43 12.56 -6.78
C TYR A 132 3.19 12.97 -7.57
N GLU A 133 3.25 14.07 -8.30
CA GLU A 133 2.16 14.54 -9.16
C GLU A 133 1.80 13.52 -10.24
N THR A 134 2.80 12.85 -10.83
CA THR A 134 2.57 11.77 -11.79
C THR A 134 1.75 10.63 -11.16
N ALA A 135 2.13 10.19 -9.96
CA ALA A 135 1.42 9.12 -9.26
C ALA A 135 0.01 9.56 -8.83
N ALA A 136 -0.16 10.81 -8.41
CA ALA A 136 -1.47 11.36 -8.05
C ALA A 136 -2.41 11.47 -9.26
N ARG A 137 -1.92 11.85 -10.44
CA ARG A 137 -2.70 11.84 -11.69
C ARG A 137 -3.13 10.42 -12.08
N VAL A 138 -2.19 9.46 -12.01
CA VAL A 138 -2.50 8.04 -12.28
C VAL A 138 -3.58 7.53 -11.31
N ALA A 139 -3.44 7.80 -10.01
CA ALA A 139 -4.44 7.41 -9.02
C ALA A 139 -5.81 8.04 -9.32
N THR A 140 -5.85 9.32 -9.69
CA THR A 140 -7.07 10.04 -10.05
C THR A 140 -7.76 9.40 -11.27
N ASP A 141 -6.99 9.08 -12.31
CA ASP A 141 -7.51 8.42 -13.51
C ASP A 141 -8.08 7.04 -13.20
N LEU A 142 -7.40 6.25 -12.36
CA LEU A 142 -7.87 4.92 -11.94
C LEU A 142 -9.16 5.02 -11.12
N VAL A 143 -9.24 5.95 -10.17
CA VAL A 143 -10.45 6.22 -9.37
C VAL A 143 -11.62 6.63 -10.27
N GLN A 144 -11.41 7.51 -11.24
CA GLN A 144 -12.45 7.93 -12.17
C GLN A 144 -12.92 6.79 -13.09
N ARG A 145 -12.01 5.94 -13.53
CA ARG A 145 -12.35 4.73 -14.33
C ARG A 145 -13.18 3.77 -13.52
N PHE A 146 -12.77 3.51 -12.27
CA PHE A 146 -13.50 2.64 -11.35
C PHE A 146 -14.93 3.17 -11.11
N ALA A 147 -15.09 4.46 -10.85
CA ALA A 147 -16.38 5.08 -10.56
C ALA A 147 -17.39 5.03 -11.76
N LYS A 148 -16.91 4.84 -12.99
CA LYS A 148 -17.76 4.73 -14.19
C LYS A 148 -18.31 3.33 -14.46
N GLN A 149 -17.88 2.34 -13.70
CA GLN A 149 -18.27 0.95 -13.90
C GLN A 149 -18.98 0.39 -12.67
N THR A 150 -19.87 -0.57 -12.89
CA THR A 150 -20.46 -1.34 -11.80
C THR A 150 -19.62 -2.58 -11.55
N HIS A 151 -19.17 -2.76 -10.34
CA HIS A 151 -18.36 -3.90 -9.93
C HIS A 151 -19.18 -4.83 -9.04
N SER A 152 -19.12 -6.13 -9.31
CA SER A 152 -19.81 -7.16 -8.50
C SER A 152 -19.19 -7.37 -7.13
N HIS A 153 -17.88 -7.08 -7.03
CA HIS A 153 -17.09 -7.24 -5.80
C HIS A 153 -16.09 -6.07 -5.66
N PRO A 154 -15.68 -5.72 -4.45
CA PRO A 154 -14.61 -4.74 -4.26
C PRO A 154 -13.32 -5.25 -4.87
N TRP A 155 -12.49 -4.34 -5.39
CA TRP A 155 -11.16 -4.64 -5.88
C TRP A 155 -10.12 -4.16 -4.86
N LEU A 156 -9.04 -4.91 -4.73
CA LEU A 156 -7.80 -4.47 -4.07
C LEU A 156 -6.72 -4.40 -5.13
N LEU A 157 -6.27 -3.19 -5.44
CA LEU A 157 -5.25 -2.96 -6.47
C LEU A 157 -3.98 -2.38 -5.85
N ASN A 158 -2.85 -3.00 -6.17
CA ASN A 158 -1.52 -2.46 -5.87
C ASN A 158 -0.96 -1.77 -7.12
N VAL A 159 -0.72 -0.47 -7.00
CA VAL A 159 -0.32 0.40 -8.10
C VAL A 159 1.08 0.94 -7.82
N ASN A 160 2.04 0.61 -8.69
CA ASN A 160 3.37 1.18 -8.66
C ASN A 160 3.57 2.08 -9.88
N VAL A 161 4.05 3.30 -9.64
CA VAL A 161 4.22 4.33 -10.67
C VAL A 161 5.71 4.66 -10.79
N PRO A 162 6.30 4.64 -11.99
CA PRO A 162 7.68 5.10 -12.19
C PRO A 162 7.86 6.57 -11.82
N ASP A 163 8.97 6.91 -11.16
CA ASP A 163 9.32 8.31 -10.79
C ASP A 163 9.82 9.09 -12.02
N VAL A 164 8.94 9.32 -12.97
CA VAL A 164 9.19 10.10 -14.19
C VAL A 164 8.06 11.11 -14.39
N PRO A 165 8.28 12.18 -15.18
CA PRO A 165 7.22 13.07 -15.62
C PRO A 165 6.09 12.29 -16.31
N HIS A 166 4.84 12.72 -16.13
CA HIS A 166 3.65 12.01 -16.60
C HIS A 166 3.65 11.74 -18.12
N ASP A 167 4.19 12.66 -18.92
CA ASP A 167 4.34 12.52 -20.37
C ASP A 167 5.40 11.49 -20.81
N LYS A 168 6.22 11.00 -19.87
CA LYS A 168 7.24 9.96 -20.10
C LYS A 168 6.75 8.56 -19.76
N LEU A 169 5.57 8.42 -19.14
CA LEU A 169 4.98 7.12 -18.89
C LEU A 169 4.68 6.38 -20.21
N GLN A 170 5.04 5.11 -20.26
CA GLN A 170 4.81 4.24 -21.42
C GLN A 170 3.50 3.44 -21.32
N GLY A 171 2.50 4.00 -20.61
CA GLY A 171 1.19 3.39 -20.43
C GLY A 171 1.02 2.66 -19.11
N ILE A 172 -0.03 1.83 -19.03
CA ILE A 172 -0.41 1.06 -17.85
C ILE A 172 -0.42 -0.42 -18.21
N ALA A 173 0.23 -1.24 -17.40
CA ALA A 173 0.22 -2.70 -17.53
C ALA A 173 -0.55 -3.34 -16.36
N VAL A 174 -1.41 -4.32 -16.66
CA VAL A 174 -1.93 -5.23 -15.64
C VAL A 174 -0.88 -6.29 -15.40
N THR A 175 -0.49 -6.47 -14.15
CA THR A 175 0.67 -7.27 -13.77
C THR A 175 0.31 -8.31 -12.72
N ARG A 176 1.19 -9.27 -12.54
CA ARG A 176 1.29 -10.12 -11.35
C ARG A 176 2.46 -9.64 -10.47
N LEU A 177 2.45 -10.01 -9.22
CA LEU A 177 3.62 -9.82 -8.36
C LEU A 177 4.79 -10.64 -8.90
N GLY A 178 5.96 -10.01 -8.98
CA GLY A 178 7.21 -10.71 -9.18
C GLY A 178 7.73 -11.32 -7.88
N LYS A 179 9.03 -11.66 -7.83
CA LYS A 179 9.69 -12.12 -6.60
C LYS A 179 10.96 -11.36 -6.36
N ARG A 180 11.22 -11.02 -5.12
CA ARG A 180 12.53 -10.55 -4.69
C ARG A 180 13.49 -11.72 -4.56
N HIS A 181 14.76 -11.43 -4.72
CA HIS A 181 15.80 -12.33 -4.29
C HIS A 181 15.80 -12.46 -2.77
N LYS A 182 16.45 -13.52 -2.22
CA LYS A 182 16.66 -13.62 -0.77
C LYS A 182 17.18 -12.28 -0.24
N ALA A 183 16.63 -11.85 0.90
CA ALA A 183 17.07 -10.64 1.57
C ALA A 183 18.61 -10.67 1.77
N GLU A 184 19.25 -9.53 1.63
CA GLU A 184 20.65 -9.38 2.01
C GLU A 184 20.83 -9.73 3.50
N PRO A 185 21.99 -10.29 3.89
CA PRO A 185 22.25 -10.64 5.28
C PRO A 185 22.06 -9.44 6.21
N VAL A 186 21.70 -9.72 7.46
CA VAL A 186 21.66 -8.70 8.49
C VAL A 186 23.02 -8.02 8.67
N VAL A 187 23.02 -6.71 8.84
CA VAL A 187 24.24 -5.93 9.08
C VAL A 187 24.48 -5.84 10.57
N LYS A 188 25.56 -6.46 11.05
CA LYS A 188 26.02 -6.34 12.42
C LYS A 188 26.72 -4.99 12.63
N ALA A 189 26.38 -4.27 13.68
CA ALA A 189 27.00 -2.98 14.05
C ALA A 189 27.16 -2.91 15.57
N SER A 190 27.83 -1.86 16.05
CA SER A 190 27.87 -1.53 17.48
C SER A 190 27.19 -0.19 17.72
N ASN A 191 26.39 -0.06 18.78
CA ASN A 191 25.85 1.21 19.21
C ASN A 191 26.93 2.03 19.96
N PRO A 192 26.69 3.32 20.29
CA PRO A 192 27.65 4.15 21.02
C PRO A 192 28.05 3.64 22.40
N HIS A 193 27.30 2.71 22.99
CA HIS A 193 27.60 2.07 24.27
C HIS A 193 28.40 0.76 24.13
N GLY A 194 28.80 0.38 22.89
CA GLY A 194 29.55 -0.84 22.61
C GLY A 194 28.71 -2.11 22.53
N GLU A 195 27.37 -2.02 22.58
CA GLU A 195 26.50 -3.17 22.44
C GLU A 195 26.36 -3.56 20.97
N THR A 196 26.36 -4.86 20.72
CA THR A 196 26.10 -5.40 19.37
C THR A 196 24.64 -5.21 18.99
N VAL A 197 24.39 -4.60 17.86
CA VAL A 197 23.07 -4.40 17.25
C VAL A 197 23.05 -4.97 15.84
N TYR A 198 21.85 -5.27 15.33
CA TYR A 198 21.66 -5.83 13.99
C TYR A 198 20.64 -5.03 13.23
N TRP A 199 20.95 -4.68 11.99
CA TRP A 199 20.04 -4.06 11.05
C TRP A 199 19.52 -5.10 10.07
N ILE A 200 18.23 -5.05 9.77
CA ILE A 200 17.70 -5.84 8.65
C ILE A 200 18.36 -5.35 7.37
N GLY A 201 18.90 -6.27 6.60
CA GLY A 201 19.56 -5.96 5.33
C GLY A 201 18.59 -5.37 4.30
N ALA A 202 19.15 -4.70 3.31
CA ALA A 202 18.37 -4.17 2.21
C ALA A 202 17.61 -5.27 1.46
N ALA A 203 16.50 -4.93 0.84
CA ALA A 203 15.82 -5.82 -0.08
C ALA A 203 16.77 -6.19 -1.23
N GLY A 204 16.92 -7.49 -1.51
CA GLY A 204 17.77 -8.00 -2.59
C GLY A 204 17.23 -7.60 -3.98
N LYS A 205 17.99 -7.95 -5.02
CA LYS A 205 17.56 -7.75 -6.41
C LYS A 205 16.31 -8.60 -6.71
N ALA A 206 15.51 -8.18 -7.69
CA ALA A 206 14.40 -8.99 -8.17
C ALA A 206 14.89 -10.34 -8.72
N GLN A 207 14.27 -11.44 -8.27
CA GLN A 207 14.55 -12.80 -8.74
C GLN A 207 13.65 -13.16 -9.93
N ASP A 208 12.35 -12.81 -9.84
CA ASP A 208 11.40 -12.92 -10.93
C ASP A 208 10.97 -11.50 -11.32
N ALA A 209 11.60 -10.99 -12.37
CA ALA A 209 11.33 -9.70 -12.98
C ALA A 209 11.03 -9.84 -14.48
N GLY A 210 10.58 -11.04 -14.91
CA GLY A 210 10.24 -11.33 -16.27
C GLY A 210 8.97 -10.62 -16.73
N GLU A 211 8.65 -10.75 -18.02
CA GLU A 211 7.45 -10.17 -18.62
C GLU A 211 6.18 -10.51 -17.83
N GLY A 212 5.27 -9.54 -17.70
CA GLY A 212 4.04 -9.65 -16.94
C GLY A 212 4.19 -9.41 -15.43
N THR A 213 5.41 -9.18 -14.90
CA THR A 213 5.61 -8.81 -13.51
C THR A 213 5.55 -7.29 -13.29
N ASP A 214 5.27 -6.88 -12.07
CA ASP A 214 5.36 -5.49 -11.60
C ASP A 214 6.76 -4.89 -11.81
N PHE A 215 7.82 -5.65 -11.51
CA PHE A 215 9.21 -5.24 -11.76
C PHE A 215 9.47 -4.94 -13.23
N HIS A 216 8.96 -5.82 -14.14
CA HIS A 216 9.14 -5.62 -15.57
C HIS A 216 8.44 -4.35 -16.06
N ALA A 217 7.17 -4.15 -15.68
CA ALA A 217 6.41 -2.98 -16.07
C ALA A 217 7.12 -1.67 -15.64
N ILE A 218 7.59 -1.61 -14.39
CA ILE A 218 8.34 -0.46 -13.89
C ILE A 218 9.64 -0.24 -14.67
N ALA A 219 10.38 -1.29 -15.01
CA ALA A 219 11.60 -1.19 -15.81
C ALA A 219 11.33 -0.66 -17.24
N GLN A 220 10.11 -0.88 -17.78
CA GLN A 220 9.65 -0.34 -19.04
C GLN A 220 8.99 1.04 -18.91
N GLN A 221 9.12 1.72 -17.77
CA GLN A 221 8.44 2.99 -17.47
C GLN A 221 6.91 2.93 -17.60
N GLN A 222 6.32 1.76 -17.41
CA GLN A 222 4.87 1.56 -17.36
C GLN A 222 4.39 1.56 -15.92
N VAL A 223 3.18 2.10 -15.70
CA VAL A 223 2.48 1.92 -14.44
C VAL A 223 2.10 0.45 -14.28
N SER A 224 2.48 -0.14 -13.16
CA SER A 224 2.07 -1.50 -12.80
C SER A 224 0.77 -1.45 -11.99
N VAL A 225 -0.24 -2.20 -12.40
CA VAL A 225 -1.49 -2.39 -11.66
C VAL A 225 -1.69 -3.88 -11.41
N THR A 226 -1.48 -4.30 -10.17
CA THR A 226 -1.60 -5.71 -9.75
C THR A 226 -2.85 -5.90 -8.90
N PRO A 227 -3.82 -6.70 -9.34
CA PRO A 227 -4.92 -7.11 -8.46
C PRO A 227 -4.39 -8.06 -7.39
N LEU A 228 -4.72 -7.78 -6.12
CA LEU A 228 -4.30 -8.59 -4.98
C LEU A 228 -5.45 -9.46 -4.47
N GLN A 229 -5.07 -10.60 -3.89
CA GLN A 229 -5.95 -11.53 -3.19
C GLN A 229 -5.43 -11.74 -1.78
N ILE A 230 -6.34 -11.78 -0.80
CA ILE A 230 -5.98 -11.95 0.62
C ILE A 230 -6.20 -13.38 1.11
N ASP A 231 -6.92 -14.20 0.37
CA ASP A 231 -7.09 -15.61 0.74
C ASP A 231 -5.76 -16.36 0.57
N LEU A 232 -5.14 -16.70 1.70
CA LEU A 232 -3.87 -17.41 1.77
C LEU A 232 -4.03 -18.94 1.71
N THR A 233 -5.25 -19.46 1.53
CA THR A 233 -5.50 -20.89 1.46
C THR A 233 -4.94 -21.49 0.17
N GLN A 234 -4.02 -22.44 0.31
CA GLN A 234 -3.49 -23.19 -0.83
C GLN A 234 -4.44 -24.34 -1.18
N TYR A 235 -5.50 -24.02 -1.92
CA TYR A 235 -6.57 -24.95 -2.27
C TYR A 235 -6.09 -26.22 -2.97
N SER A 236 -5.08 -26.14 -3.81
CA SER A 236 -4.51 -27.29 -4.52
C SER A 236 -3.80 -28.30 -3.61
N GLN A 237 -3.51 -27.94 -2.36
CA GLN A 237 -2.85 -28.84 -1.40
C GLN A 237 -3.81 -29.47 -0.39
N LEU A 238 -5.10 -29.08 -0.37
CA LEU A 238 -6.04 -29.57 0.64
C LEU A 238 -6.18 -31.10 0.61
N ASP A 239 -6.27 -31.70 -0.58
CA ASP A 239 -6.43 -33.16 -0.70
C ASP A 239 -5.14 -33.91 -0.34
N ALA A 240 -3.98 -33.36 -0.68
CA ALA A 240 -2.69 -33.94 -0.27
C ALA A 240 -2.55 -33.96 1.27
N VAL A 241 -2.92 -32.86 1.94
CA VAL A 241 -2.89 -32.77 3.41
C VAL A 241 -3.91 -33.73 4.04
N ARG A 242 -5.12 -33.85 3.46
CA ARG A 242 -6.13 -34.82 3.93
C ARG A 242 -5.62 -36.27 3.82
N GLY A 243 -4.93 -36.62 2.73
CA GLY A 243 -4.30 -37.94 2.57
C GLY A 243 -3.27 -38.19 3.65
N TRP A 244 -2.31 -37.26 3.80
CA TRP A 244 -1.26 -37.37 4.80
C TRP A 244 -1.78 -37.55 6.25
N LEU A 245 -2.89 -36.91 6.60
CA LEU A 245 -3.50 -37.06 7.94
C LEU A 245 -4.22 -38.41 8.15
N LYS A 246 -4.57 -39.14 7.08
CA LYS A 246 -5.22 -40.46 7.17
C LYS A 246 -4.24 -41.62 7.29
N ASP A 247 -2.98 -41.40 6.92
CA ASP A 247 -1.92 -42.44 6.93
C ASP A 247 -1.27 -42.64 8.31
N GLN A 248 -1.96 -42.27 9.43
CA GLN A 248 -1.54 -42.53 10.83
C GLN A 248 -2.28 -43.72 11.45
#